data_47e74ca7a00d4b5ffe8886aff3bbfb5b
#
_entry.id   47e74ca7a00d4b5ffe8886aff3bbfb5b
#
_cell.length_a   1.000
_cell.length_b   1.000
_cell.length_c   1.000
_cell.angle_alpha   90.00
_cell.angle_beta   90.00
_cell.angle_gamma   90.00
#
_symmetry.space_group_name_H-M   'P 1'
#
loop_
_entity.id
_entity.type
_entity.pdbx_description
1 polymer ?
#
loop_
_entity_poly.entity_id
_entity_poly.type
_entity_poly.pdbx_seq_one_letter_code
_entity_poly.pdbx_strand_id
1 'polypeptide(L)'
;MKHNRAFCVAYRGVNQRREPGAPASPLPFIKTAQKSILALLFCCSSNVFAANTWSYHQENDRLSNRSYSFALSPIPAHGLYDDIKLQVLCKDNSLQVSVDADSLIASQGSAFDFEYQIDKNPPVTLQMKTFPDSKRKGYTEEYAKRIVDDLLIGQSIFIRIKTMIQKVLSAAMPLENAAEPVKHVLADCGLNPSGTTAAESGYSLSEFEQDFGKLPPERQQQVLGNIKKIITDAQQAPAIEK
;
A
#
# COMPACT_ATOMS: atom_id res chain seq x y z
N MET A 1 -2.03 -38.11 -20.56
CA MET A 1 -3.11 -38.20 -21.56
C MET A 1 -4.34 -37.52 -21.01
N LYS A 2 -4.67 -36.32 -21.49
CA LYS A 2 -6.01 -35.81 -21.79
C LYS A 2 -5.87 -34.34 -22.18
N HIS A 3 -6.28 -34.08 -23.39
CA HIS A 3 -6.26 -32.84 -24.15
C HIS A 3 -7.15 -31.77 -23.56
N ASN A 4 -6.68 -30.52 -23.52
CA ASN A 4 -7.54 -29.35 -23.44
C ASN A 4 -7.55 -28.63 -24.78
N ARG A 5 -8.74 -28.61 -25.38
CA ARG A 5 -9.06 -27.99 -26.66
C ARG A 5 -9.20 -26.47 -26.47
N ALA A 6 -8.44 -25.73 -27.29
CA ALA A 6 -8.68 -24.32 -27.52
C ALA A 6 -9.99 -24.12 -28.31
N PHE A 7 -10.84 -23.21 -27.84
CA PHE A 7 -12.00 -22.73 -28.58
C PHE A 7 -11.61 -21.44 -29.33
N CYS A 8 -11.43 -21.58 -30.64
CA CYS A 8 -11.42 -20.44 -31.56
C CYS A 8 -12.85 -20.14 -31.96
N VAL A 9 -13.34 -18.94 -31.65
CA VAL A 9 -14.60 -18.41 -32.19
C VAL A 9 -14.28 -17.67 -33.49
N ALA A 10 -14.73 -18.24 -34.59
CA ALA A 10 -14.64 -17.63 -35.91
C ALA A 10 -15.76 -16.60 -36.10
N TYR A 11 -15.41 -15.35 -36.36
CA TYR A 11 -16.36 -14.34 -36.84
C TYR A 11 -16.63 -14.52 -38.30
N ARG A 12 -17.87 -14.84 -38.63
CA ARG A 12 -18.40 -15.01 -39.98
C ARG A 12 -18.69 -13.63 -40.58
N GLY A 13 -17.97 -13.29 -41.64
CA GLY A 13 -18.23 -12.08 -42.44
C GLY A 13 -19.55 -12.16 -43.18
N VAL A 14 -20.34 -11.11 -43.08
CA VAL A 14 -21.58 -10.91 -43.84
C VAL A 14 -21.21 -10.24 -45.17
N ASN A 15 -21.43 -10.99 -46.23
CA ASN A 15 -21.30 -10.56 -47.64
C ASN A 15 -22.53 -9.72 -48.00
N GLN A 16 -22.42 -8.42 -48.23
CA GLN A 16 -23.46 -7.60 -48.82
C GLN A 16 -23.26 -7.59 -50.37
N ARG A 17 -24.27 -8.16 -51.05
CA ARG A 17 -24.43 -8.09 -52.52
C ARG A 17 -24.71 -6.65 -52.95
N ARG A 18 -24.02 -6.21 -53.97
CA ARG A 18 -24.33 -5.00 -54.74
C ARG A 18 -25.45 -5.32 -55.71
N GLU A 19 -26.51 -4.55 -55.70
CA GLU A 19 -27.46 -4.44 -56.83
C GLU A 19 -27.10 -3.21 -57.67
N PRO A 20 -27.23 -3.33 -59.01
CA PRO A 20 -26.99 -2.21 -59.91
C PRO A 20 -28.30 -1.54 -60.36
N GLY A 21 -28.26 -0.23 -60.44
CA GLY A 21 -29.13 0.50 -61.38
C GLY A 21 -30.28 1.31 -60.85
N ALA A 22 -30.11 2.61 -60.70
CA ALA A 22 -31.15 3.61 -60.97
C ALA A 22 -30.51 4.98 -61.27
N PRO A 23 -31.13 5.78 -62.16
CA PRO A 23 -30.47 6.91 -62.86
C PRO A 23 -30.49 8.23 -62.05
N ALA A 24 -29.56 9.05 -62.41
CA ALA A 24 -29.29 10.38 -61.86
C ALA A 24 -30.47 11.39 -62.06
N SER A 25 -30.79 12.10 -61.03
CA SER A 25 -31.51 13.38 -61.09
C SER A 25 -30.64 14.51 -60.60
N PRO A 26 -30.69 15.71 -61.24
CA PRO A 26 -29.77 16.79 -60.93
C PRO A 26 -30.19 17.61 -59.74
N LEU A 27 -29.18 18.11 -59.04
CA LEU A 27 -29.15 18.93 -57.84
C LEU A 27 -29.88 20.26 -57.91
N PRO A 28 -30.18 20.85 -56.76
CA PRO A 28 -29.90 22.24 -56.57
C PRO A 28 -28.77 22.52 -55.56
N PHE A 29 -27.91 23.43 -55.96
CA PHE A 29 -26.88 24.07 -55.17
C PHE A 29 -27.48 24.72 -53.91
N ILE A 30 -27.03 24.28 -52.75
CA ILE A 30 -27.12 25.08 -51.50
C ILE A 30 -25.71 25.36 -51.04
N LYS A 31 -25.29 26.61 -51.35
CA LYS A 31 -24.18 27.29 -50.69
C LYS A 31 -24.72 27.71 -49.31
N THR A 32 -23.89 27.58 -48.33
CA THR A 32 -23.89 28.10 -46.96
C THR A 32 -24.00 27.03 -45.90
N ALA A 33 -22.86 26.79 -45.21
CA ALA A 33 -22.64 26.62 -43.78
C ALA A 33 -21.33 25.88 -43.50
N GLN A 34 -20.25 26.53 -43.87
CA GLN A 34 -18.88 26.02 -43.56
C GLN A 34 -18.28 26.89 -42.46
N LYS A 35 -18.87 26.85 -41.30
CA LYS A 35 -18.29 27.43 -40.07
C LYS A 35 -19.03 26.81 -38.84
N SER A 36 -18.69 25.63 -38.39
CA SER A 36 -19.02 25.13 -37.02
C SER A 36 -18.69 23.65 -36.80
N ILE A 37 -17.63 23.09 -37.38
CA ILE A 37 -17.22 21.69 -37.12
C ILE A 37 -15.75 21.62 -36.65
N LEU A 38 -15.23 22.63 -35.99
CA LEU A 38 -13.85 22.60 -35.47
C LEU A 38 -13.76 22.68 -33.94
N ALA A 39 -14.86 22.46 -33.22
CA ALA A 39 -14.89 22.59 -31.75
C ALA A 39 -15.25 21.33 -30.97
N LEU A 40 -15.28 20.14 -31.59
CA LEU A 40 -15.75 18.92 -30.94
C LEU A 40 -14.75 17.74 -30.91
N LEU A 41 -13.48 18.01 -31.16
CA LEU A 41 -12.43 16.96 -31.17
C LEU A 41 -11.37 17.12 -30.10
N PHE A 42 -11.67 17.85 -29.02
CA PHE A 42 -10.73 18.03 -27.90
C PHE A 42 -11.25 17.45 -26.58
N CYS A 43 -12.07 16.41 -26.65
CA CYS A 43 -12.49 15.67 -25.46
C CYS A 43 -11.99 14.24 -25.51
N CYS A 44 -11.26 13.87 -24.45
CA CYS A 44 -10.99 12.51 -24.00
C CYS A 44 -9.88 11.73 -24.71
N SER A 45 -8.65 12.13 -24.47
CA SER A 45 -7.60 11.13 -24.27
C SER A 45 -6.94 11.32 -22.92
N SER A 46 -7.74 11.23 -21.85
CA SER A 46 -7.20 10.78 -20.57
C SER A 46 -6.89 9.30 -20.75
N ASN A 47 -5.71 9.00 -21.28
CA ASN A 47 -5.09 7.70 -21.05
C ASN A 47 -4.86 7.66 -19.55
N VAL A 48 -5.85 7.13 -18.81
CA VAL A 48 -5.63 6.64 -17.47
C VAL A 48 -4.73 5.42 -17.67
N PHE A 49 -3.41 5.66 -17.74
CA PHE A 49 -2.47 4.63 -17.40
C PHE A 49 -2.85 4.24 -15.98
N ALA A 50 -3.37 3.04 -15.80
CA ALA A 50 -3.43 2.42 -14.49
C ALA A 50 -1.97 2.38 -14.02
N ALA A 51 -1.56 3.43 -13.31
CA ALA A 51 -0.21 3.53 -12.82
C ALA A 51 -0.03 2.35 -11.86
N ASN A 52 1.04 1.60 -12.01
CA ASN A 52 1.45 0.58 -11.07
C ASN A 52 1.93 1.30 -9.79
N THR A 53 0.96 1.75 -8.98
CA THR A 53 1.16 2.58 -7.79
C THR A 53 0.51 1.92 -6.59
N TRP A 54 0.83 2.40 -5.41
CA TRP A 54 0.13 2.02 -4.20
C TRP A 54 -1.37 2.31 -4.31
N SER A 55 -2.19 1.39 -3.85
CA SER A 55 -3.64 1.50 -3.91
C SER A 55 -4.29 1.10 -2.59
N TYR A 56 -5.33 1.86 -2.19
CA TYR A 56 -6.16 1.54 -1.03
C TYR A 56 -7.36 0.71 -1.47
N HIS A 57 -7.69 -0.30 -0.67
CA HIS A 57 -8.83 -1.19 -0.86
C HIS A 57 -9.55 -1.42 0.46
N GLN A 58 -10.87 -1.58 0.36
CA GLN A 58 -11.70 -2.02 1.46
C GLN A 58 -12.52 -3.22 1.01
N GLU A 59 -12.50 -4.28 1.77
CA GLU A 59 -13.18 -5.53 1.47
C GLU A 59 -13.97 -6.01 2.68
N ASN A 60 -14.98 -6.86 2.40
CA ASN A 60 -15.74 -7.53 3.44
C ASN A 60 -15.40 -9.02 3.44
N ASP A 61 -14.99 -9.52 4.59
CA ASP A 61 -14.85 -10.96 4.80
C ASP A 61 -16.24 -11.58 4.83
N ARG A 62 -16.55 -12.39 3.82
CA ARG A 62 -17.86 -13.03 3.65
C ARG A 62 -18.20 -14.02 4.75
N LEU A 63 -17.22 -14.58 5.45
CA LEU A 63 -17.43 -15.57 6.49
C LEU A 63 -17.71 -14.91 7.83
N SER A 64 -16.95 -13.88 8.18
CA SER A 64 -17.08 -13.14 9.43
C SER A 64 -18.02 -11.94 9.34
N ASN A 65 -18.41 -11.53 8.12
CA ASN A 65 -19.16 -10.30 7.82
C ASN A 65 -18.51 -9.03 8.41
N ARG A 66 -17.17 -9.04 8.51
CA ARG A 66 -16.37 -7.91 8.97
C ARG A 66 -15.67 -7.25 7.81
N SER A 67 -15.65 -5.92 7.82
CA SER A 67 -14.84 -5.16 6.87
C SER A 67 -13.39 -5.11 7.34
N TYR A 68 -12.49 -5.16 6.39
CA TYR A 68 -11.08 -4.88 6.57
C TYR A 68 -10.57 -3.99 5.45
N SER A 69 -9.55 -3.23 5.70
CA SER A 69 -8.94 -2.35 4.70
C SER A 69 -7.45 -2.64 4.55
N PHE A 70 -6.94 -2.40 3.35
CA PHE A 70 -5.52 -2.57 3.11
C PHE A 70 -5.00 -1.62 2.04
N ALA A 71 -3.72 -1.26 2.18
CA ALA A 71 -2.92 -0.61 1.17
C ALA A 71 -2.03 -1.66 0.50
N LEU A 72 -2.08 -1.74 -0.83
CA LEU A 72 -1.35 -2.71 -1.63
C LEU A 72 -0.23 -2.01 -2.40
N SER A 73 0.98 -2.58 -2.33
CA SER A 73 2.13 -2.10 -3.09
C SER A 73 1.97 -2.30 -4.59
N PRO A 74 2.67 -1.51 -5.42
CA PRO A 74 2.85 -1.83 -6.83
C PRO A 74 3.55 -3.18 -7.01
N ILE A 75 3.36 -3.79 -8.17
CA ILE A 75 4.07 -5.01 -8.54
C ILE A 75 5.51 -4.63 -8.93
N PRO A 76 6.53 -5.34 -8.42
CA PRO A 76 7.92 -5.10 -8.80
C PRO A 76 8.14 -5.23 -10.33
N ALA A 77 9.19 -4.58 -10.83
CA ALA A 77 9.53 -4.67 -12.25
C ALA A 77 9.88 -6.11 -12.65
N HIS A 78 9.15 -6.63 -13.62
CA HIS A 78 9.36 -8.00 -14.13
C HIS A 78 10.79 -8.25 -14.59
N GLY A 79 11.30 -9.42 -14.27
CA GLY A 79 12.60 -9.92 -14.73
C GLY A 79 13.80 -9.47 -13.90
N LEU A 80 13.65 -8.49 -13.00
CA LEU A 80 14.70 -8.06 -12.08
C LEU A 80 14.48 -8.58 -10.66
N TYR A 81 13.23 -8.76 -10.27
CA TYR A 81 12.83 -9.11 -8.92
C TYR A 81 11.77 -10.21 -8.93
N ASP A 82 11.60 -10.85 -7.77
CA ASP A 82 10.50 -11.80 -7.56
C ASP A 82 9.17 -11.04 -7.39
N ASP A 83 8.06 -11.70 -7.76
CA ASP A 83 6.70 -11.13 -7.59
C ASP A 83 6.29 -11.19 -6.11
N ILE A 84 6.76 -10.22 -5.35
CA ILE A 84 6.38 -10.02 -3.94
C ILE A 84 5.47 -8.80 -3.86
N LYS A 85 4.31 -8.99 -3.25
CA LYS A 85 3.38 -7.90 -2.91
C LYS A 85 3.49 -7.60 -1.43
N LEU A 86 3.61 -6.33 -1.09
CA LEU A 86 3.56 -5.84 0.28
C LEU A 86 2.19 -5.23 0.55
N GLN A 87 1.60 -5.54 1.69
CA GLN A 87 0.32 -5.00 2.12
C GLN A 87 0.41 -4.45 3.53
N VAL A 88 -0.12 -3.27 3.74
CA VAL A 88 -0.45 -2.74 5.07
C VAL A 88 -1.94 -2.95 5.27
N LEU A 89 -2.33 -3.64 6.30
CA LEU A 89 -3.68 -4.18 6.49
C LEU A 89 -4.22 -3.79 7.86
N CYS A 90 -5.48 -3.33 7.91
CA CYS A 90 -6.25 -3.21 9.14
C CYS A 90 -7.34 -4.27 9.17
N LYS A 91 -7.24 -5.19 10.10
CA LYS A 91 -8.23 -6.24 10.32
C LYS A 91 -8.54 -6.37 11.81
N ASP A 92 -9.83 -6.35 12.17
CA ASP A 92 -10.28 -6.43 13.57
C ASP A 92 -9.61 -5.38 14.48
N ASN A 93 -9.41 -4.15 13.98
CA ASN A 93 -8.69 -3.05 14.63
C ASN A 93 -7.21 -3.37 14.95
N SER A 94 -6.65 -4.40 14.33
CA SER A 94 -5.23 -4.75 14.44
C SER A 94 -4.50 -4.35 13.16
N LEU A 95 -3.43 -3.57 13.31
CA LEU A 95 -2.55 -3.22 12.20
C LEU A 95 -1.61 -4.40 11.91
N GLN A 96 -1.58 -4.81 10.67
CA GLN A 96 -0.71 -5.89 10.18
C GLN A 96 0.06 -5.42 8.95
N VAL A 97 1.27 -5.93 8.78
CA VAL A 97 1.99 -5.87 7.51
C VAL A 97 2.13 -7.28 7.00
N SER A 98 1.75 -7.50 5.75
CA SER A 98 1.83 -8.82 5.12
C SER A 98 2.59 -8.78 3.81
N VAL A 99 3.16 -9.93 3.45
CA VAL A 99 3.82 -10.19 2.18
C VAL A 99 3.16 -11.37 1.49
N ASP A 100 2.98 -11.28 0.19
CA ASP A 100 2.48 -12.35 -0.67
C ASP A 100 3.49 -12.59 -1.79
N ALA A 101 4.08 -13.79 -1.83
CA ALA A 101 5.06 -14.17 -2.81
C ALA A 101 4.57 -15.34 -3.67
N ASP A 102 4.93 -15.37 -4.94
CA ASP A 102 4.59 -16.50 -5.82
C ASP A 102 5.34 -17.79 -5.47
N SER A 103 6.37 -17.70 -4.65
CA SER A 103 7.20 -18.81 -4.18
C SER A 103 6.88 -19.20 -2.74
N LEU A 104 7.19 -20.46 -2.39
CA LEU A 104 7.06 -20.94 -1.02
C LEU A 104 8.05 -20.21 -0.11
N ILE A 105 7.56 -19.57 0.96
CA ILE A 105 8.38 -18.90 1.97
C ILE A 105 8.80 -19.91 3.06
N ALA A 106 7.81 -20.44 3.77
CA ALA A 106 8.02 -21.37 4.89
C ALA A 106 6.83 -22.30 5.06
N SER A 107 6.88 -23.22 6.01
CA SER A 107 5.73 -24.03 6.41
C SER A 107 4.62 -23.14 6.98
N GLN A 108 3.37 -23.59 6.87
CA GLN A 108 2.22 -22.87 7.42
C GLN A 108 2.40 -22.59 8.91
N GLY A 109 2.12 -21.35 9.34
CA GLY A 109 2.27 -20.90 10.73
C GLY A 109 3.71 -20.79 11.24
N SER A 110 4.73 -21.03 10.39
CA SER A 110 6.13 -20.99 10.78
C SER A 110 6.73 -19.59 10.64
N ALA A 111 7.69 -19.30 11.52
CA ALA A 111 8.49 -18.08 11.41
C ALA A 111 9.48 -18.15 10.23
N PHE A 112 9.81 -16.97 9.68
CA PHE A 112 10.83 -16.81 8.66
C PHE A 112 11.48 -15.43 8.77
N ASP A 113 12.70 -15.31 8.25
CA ASP A 113 13.44 -14.05 8.22
C ASP A 113 12.93 -13.16 7.10
N PHE A 114 12.49 -11.96 7.50
CA PHE A 114 12.11 -10.88 6.62
C PHE A 114 13.10 -9.74 6.81
N GLU A 115 13.72 -9.32 5.73
CA GLU A 115 14.65 -8.19 5.73
C GLU A 115 14.11 -7.11 4.81
N TYR A 116 14.13 -5.86 5.27
CA TYR A 116 13.79 -4.71 4.42
C TYR A 116 14.82 -3.59 4.61
N GLN A 117 14.93 -2.78 3.59
CA GLN A 117 15.78 -1.60 3.57
C GLN A 117 14.99 -0.44 2.96
N ILE A 118 14.95 0.67 3.67
CA ILE A 118 14.36 1.92 3.17
C ILE A 118 15.49 2.78 2.61
N ASP A 119 15.40 3.12 1.33
CA ASP A 119 16.37 3.92 0.59
C ASP A 119 17.80 3.36 0.74
N LYS A 120 18.71 4.17 1.30
CA LYS A 120 20.10 3.80 1.56
C LYS A 120 20.38 3.53 3.04
N ASN A 121 19.34 3.46 3.88
CA ASN A 121 19.51 3.18 5.30
C ASN A 121 20.01 1.73 5.51
N PRO A 122 20.59 1.41 6.66
CA PRO A 122 20.95 0.05 6.99
C PRO A 122 19.73 -0.89 6.91
N PRO A 123 19.89 -2.13 6.40
CA PRO A 123 18.81 -3.10 6.35
C PRO A 123 18.34 -3.48 7.76
N VAL A 124 17.05 -3.72 7.90
CA VAL A 124 16.40 -4.17 9.12
C VAL A 124 15.94 -5.60 8.92
N THR A 125 16.37 -6.51 9.80
CA THR A 125 15.92 -7.90 9.81
C THR A 125 14.95 -8.11 10.97
N LEU A 126 13.83 -8.77 10.69
CA LEU A 126 12.82 -9.14 11.69
C LEU A 126 12.18 -10.48 11.35
N GLN A 127 11.45 -11.03 12.30
CA GLN A 127 10.73 -12.29 12.13
C GLN A 127 9.27 -12.02 11.75
N MET A 128 8.84 -12.61 10.65
CA MET A 128 7.44 -12.72 10.29
C MET A 128 6.96 -14.17 10.41
N LYS A 129 5.65 -14.38 10.37
CA LYS A 129 5.05 -15.73 10.37
C LYS A 129 4.24 -15.93 9.11
N THR A 130 4.29 -17.13 8.54
CA THR A 130 3.35 -17.49 7.47
C THR A 130 1.95 -17.65 8.04
N PHE A 131 0.92 -17.33 7.21
CA PHE A 131 -0.46 -17.59 7.60
C PHE A 131 -0.71 -19.09 7.81
N PRO A 132 -1.65 -19.46 8.71
CA PRO A 132 -1.98 -20.86 8.98
C PRO A 132 -2.49 -21.63 7.75
N ASP A 133 -3.01 -20.94 6.76
CA ASP A 133 -3.58 -21.48 5.52
C ASP A 133 -2.68 -21.28 4.29
N SER A 134 -1.52 -20.63 4.44
CA SER A 134 -0.64 -20.32 3.32
C SER A 134 0.83 -20.55 3.63
N LYS A 135 1.55 -21.08 2.65
CA LYS A 135 3.03 -21.22 2.65
C LYS A 135 3.72 -20.10 1.87
N ARG A 136 2.95 -19.21 1.22
CA ARG A 136 3.44 -18.13 0.35
C ARG A 136 3.20 -16.76 0.91
N LYS A 137 2.28 -16.65 1.88
CA LYS A 137 1.91 -15.39 2.53
C LYS A 137 2.43 -15.37 3.94
N GLY A 138 3.01 -14.26 4.33
CA GLY A 138 3.49 -14.04 5.68
C GLY A 138 2.97 -12.72 6.23
N TYR A 139 2.97 -12.57 7.55
CA TYR A 139 2.52 -11.36 8.22
C TYR A 139 3.26 -11.11 9.52
N THR A 140 3.15 -9.87 9.98
CA THR A 140 3.53 -9.46 11.33
C THR A 140 2.56 -8.42 11.85
N GLU A 141 2.21 -8.50 13.12
CA GLU A 141 1.52 -7.46 13.89
C GLU A 141 2.52 -6.71 14.77
N GLU A 142 3.45 -7.46 15.36
CA GLU A 142 4.45 -6.95 16.31
C GLU A 142 5.30 -5.83 15.71
N TYR A 143 5.73 -5.98 14.44
CA TYR A 143 6.59 -5.01 13.78
C TYR A 143 5.84 -4.12 12.78
N ALA A 144 4.51 -4.26 12.70
CA ALA A 144 3.68 -3.57 11.71
C ALA A 144 3.83 -2.05 11.81
N LYS A 145 3.74 -1.52 13.03
CA LYS A 145 3.90 -0.08 13.27
C LYS A 145 5.24 0.44 12.77
N ARG A 146 6.33 -0.22 13.14
CA ARG A 146 7.69 0.17 12.74
C ARG A 146 7.84 0.19 11.22
N ILE A 147 7.39 -0.88 10.55
CA ILE A 147 7.47 -0.96 9.08
C ILE A 147 6.67 0.18 8.46
N VAL A 148 5.46 0.45 8.97
CA VAL A 148 4.60 1.52 8.44
C VAL A 148 5.21 2.90 8.64
N ASP A 149 5.79 3.18 9.80
CA ASP A 149 6.49 4.45 10.06
C ASP A 149 7.64 4.65 9.08
N ASP A 150 8.43 3.59 8.83
CA ASP A 150 9.53 3.61 7.87
C ASP A 150 9.03 3.78 6.42
N LEU A 151 7.90 3.17 6.04
CA LEU A 151 7.27 3.34 4.72
C LEU A 151 6.83 4.78 4.47
N LEU A 152 6.32 5.47 5.49
CA LEU A 152 5.78 6.82 5.37
C LEU A 152 6.86 7.90 5.16
N ILE A 153 8.10 7.63 5.52
CA ILE A 153 9.21 8.58 5.40
C ILE A 153 10.18 8.26 4.26
N GLY A 154 10.11 7.04 3.69
CA GLY A 154 11.00 6.57 2.63
C GLY A 154 10.56 6.95 1.22
N GLN A 155 11.46 6.80 0.26
CA GLN A 155 11.21 6.95 -1.18
C GLN A 155 11.15 5.59 -1.89
N SER A 156 11.84 4.59 -1.37
CA SER A 156 11.88 3.24 -1.91
C SER A 156 12.04 2.21 -0.78
N ILE A 157 11.49 1.03 -1.00
CA ILE A 157 11.71 -0.13 -0.13
C ILE A 157 12.30 -1.27 -0.96
N PHE A 158 13.37 -1.86 -0.45
CA PHE A 158 13.88 -3.15 -0.90
C PHE A 158 13.54 -4.20 0.13
N ILE A 159 13.04 -5.35 -0.32
CA ILE A 159 12.63 -6.47 0.52
C ILE A 159 13.45 -7.69 0.15
N ARG A 160 13.81 -8.47 1.15
CA ARG A 160 14.48 -9.77 1.00
C ARG A 160 13.86 -10.78 1.96
N ILE A 161 13.52 -11.96 1.43
CA ILE A 161 12.97 -13.08 2.19
C ILE A 161 13.84 -14.29 1.95
N LYS A 162 14.38 -14.86 3.02
CA LYS A 162 15.09 -16.13 2.96
C LYS A 162 14.12 -17.27 3.19
N THR A 163 13.89 -18.08 2.16
CA THR A 163 12.94 -19.18 2.21
C THR A 163 13.51 -20.41 2.95
N MET A 164 12.63 -21.30 3.36
CA MET A 164 13.03 -22.57 4.00
C MET A 164 13.96 -23.45 3.16
N ILE A 165 13.92 -23.33 1.83
CA ILE A 165 14.81 -24.05 0.90
C ILE A 165 16.07 -23.25 0.56
N GLN A 166 16.41 -22.25 1.37
CA GLN A 166 17.57 -21.36 1.20
C GLN A 166 17.55 -20.52 -0.09
N LYS A 167 16.42 -20.44 -0.82
CA LYS A 167 16.26 -19.49 -1.90
C LYS A 167 16.05 -18.10 -1.29
N VAL A 168 16.68 -17.10 -1.86
CA VAL A 168 16.44 -15.69 -1.51
C VAL A 168 15.47 -15.10 -2.53
N LEU A 169 14.33 -14.63 -2.05
CA LEU A 169 13.38 -13.86 -2.83
C LEU A 169 13.65 -12.37 -2.56
N SER A 170 13.54 -11.54 -3.58
CA SER A 170 13.76 -10.10 -3.43
C SER A 170 12.79 -9.28 -4.25
N ALA A 171 12.44 -8.10 -3.74
CA ALA A 171 11.62 -7.13 -4.44
C ALA A 171 12.08 -5.71 -4.13
N ALA A 172 11.96 -4.81 -5.09
CA ALA A 172 12.13 -3.38 -4.89
C ALA A 172 10.88 -2.65 -5.38
N MET A 173 10.39 -1.72 -4.60
CA MET A 173 9.16 -0.99 -4.86
C MET A 173 9.34 0.49 -4.54
N PRO A 174 8.84 1.41 -5.39
CA PRO A 174 8.77 2.81 -5.05
C PRO A 174 7.75 3.05 -3.94
N LEU A 175 8.04 4.00 -3.06
CA LEU A 175 7.11 4.48 -2.03
C LEU A 175 6.41 5.76 -2.47
N GLU A 176 6.63 6.18 -3.71
CA GLU A 176 5.88 7.28 -4.30
C GLU A 176 4.38 6.96 -4.24
N ASN A 177 3.59 7.88 -3.73
CA ASN A 177 2.15 7.74 -3.51
C ASN A 177 1.74 6.62 -2.51
N ALA A 178 2.66 6.08 -1.70
CA ALA A 178 2.32 5.12 -0.64
C ALA A 178 1.60 5.79 0.55
N ALA A 179 1.95 7.05 0.83
CA ALA A 179 1.53 7.74 2.04
C ALA A 179 0.00 7.83 2.18
N GLU A 180 -0.73 8.19 1.13
CA GLU A 180 -2.18 8.34 1.21
C GLU A 180 -2.91 7.00 1.42
N PRO A 181 -2.67 5.93 0.62
CA PRO A 181 -3.24 4.62 0.89
C PRO A 181 -2.95 4.09 2.29
N VAL A 182 -1.72 4.24 2.76
CA VAL A 182 -1.31 3.78 4.10
C VAL A 182 -1.99 4.57 5.21
N LYS A 183 -2.09 5.90 5.09
CA LYS A 183 -2.82 6.75 6.06
C LYS A 183 -4.30 6.38 6.16
N HIS A 184 -4.94 6.05 5.03
CA HIS A 184 -6.33 5.57 5.07
C HIS A 184 -6.46 4.29 5.89
N VAL A 185 -5.56 3.33 5.72
CA VAL A 185 -5.56 2.10 6.53
C VAL A 185 -5.32 2.39 8.01
N LEU A 186 -4.40 3.31 8.33
CA LEU A 186 -4.17 3.72 9.72
C LEU A 186 -5.42 4.36 10.34
N ALA A 187 -6.10 5.24 9.59
CA ALA A 187 -7.35 5.85 10.06
C ALA A 187 -8.44 4.81 10.34
N ASP A 188 -8.59 3.81 9.47
CA ASP A 188 -9.53 2.70 9.67
C ASP A 188 -9.17 1.84 10.89
N CYS A 189 -7.90 1.75 11.23
CA CYS A 189 -7.41 1.11 12.46
C CYS A 189 -7.51 2.00 13.71
N GLY A 190 -8.01 3.23 13.58
CA GLY A 190 -8.04 4.19 14.68
C GLY A 190 -6.64 4.65 15.11
N LEU A 191 -5.66 4.58 14.21
CA LEU A 191 -4.27 4.97 14.45
C LEU A 191 -3.96 6.30 13.76
N ASN A 192 -3.13 7.11 14.39
CA ASN A 192 -2.56 8.29 13.75
C ASN A 192 -1.43 7.90 12.77
N PRO A 193 -1.02 8.79 11.82
CA PRO A 193 0.11 8.55 10.92
C PRO A 193 1.43 8.20 11.64
N SER A 194 1.57 8.56 12.92
CA SER A 194 2.67 8.14 13.80
C SER A 194 2.46 6.75 14.39
N GLY A 195 1.40 6.02 13.99
CA GLY A 195 1.07 4.68 14.51
C GLY A 195 0.65 4.66 15.98
N THR A 196 0.39 5.81 16.59
CA THR A 196 -0.19 5.92 17.93
C THR A 196 -1.71 5.88 17.84
N THR A 197 -2.38 5.20 18.76
CA THR A 197 -3.84 5.25 18.85
C THR A 197 -4.30 6.71 19.04
N ALA A 198 -5.46 7.05 18.50
CA ALA A 198 -6.02 8.40 18.69
C ALA A 198 -6.17 8.78 20.17
N ALA A 199 -6.21 7.78 21.06
CA ALA A 199 -6.18 7.95 22.51
C ALA A 199 -4.76 8.21 23.07
N GLU A 200 -3.71 7.87 22.29
CA GLU A 200 -2.29 8.15 22.57
C GLU A 200 -1.73 9.28 21.71
N SER A 201 -2.60 10.06 21.04
CA SER A 201 -2.19 11.32 20.40
C SER A 201 -1.59 12.19 21.49
N GLY A 202 -0.29 12.29 21.43
CA GLY A 202 0.55 12.69 22.52
C GLY A 202 0.01 13.92 23.23
N TYR A 203 -0.09 13.80 24.53
CA TYR A 203 -0.27 14.88 25.48
C TYR A 203 0.59 16.04 25.02
N SER A 204 -0.06 17.03 24.41
CA SER A 204 0.65 18.15 23.78
C SER A 204 1.27 19.02 24.87
N LEU A 205 2.33 19.74 24.54
CA LEU A 205 2.94 20.66 25.49
C LEU A 205 1.92 21.66 26.03
N SER A 206 0.97 22.10 25.20
CA SER A 206 -0.11 23.00 25.61
C SER A 206 -1.13 22.36 26.54
N GLU A 207 -1.46 21.09 26.34
CA GLU A 207 -2.30 20.32 27.26
C GLU A 207 -1.57 20.04 28.58
N PHE A 208 -0.27 19.72 28.50
CA PHE A 208 0.57 19.61 29.68
C PHE A 208 0.60 20.90 30.49
N GLU A 209 0.82 22.04 29.85
CA GLU A 209 0.82 23.33 30.54
C GLU A 209 -0.52 23.66 31.21
N GLN A 210 -1.64 23.36 30.53
CA GLN A 210 -2.97 23.53 31.09
C GLN A 210 -3.20 22.63 32.31
N ASP A 211 -2.88 21.35 32.22
CA ASP A 211 -3.10 20.40 33.27
C ASP A 211 -2.11 20.60 34.42
N PHE A 212 -0.88 20.94 34.12
CA PHE A 212 0.12 21.32 35.09
C PHE A 212 -0.31 22.55 35.91
N GLY A 213 -0.89 23.55 35.23
CA GLY A 213 -1.43 24.77 35.93
C GLY A 213 -2.59 24.49 36.85
N LYS A 214 -3.34 23.39 36.68
CA LYS A 214 -4.44 22.97 37.56
C LYS A 214 -3.96 22.21 38.80
N LEU A 215 -2.68 21.78 38.83
CA LEU A 215 -2.15 21.05 39.99
C LEU A 215 -1.84 21.96 41.18
N PRO A 216 -2.00 21.46 42.42
CA PRO A 216 -1.53 22.17 43.62
C PRO A 216 -0.01 22.41 43.52
N PRO A 217 0.50 23.51 44.13
CA PRO A 217 1.93 23.90 44.03
C PRO A 217 2.92 22.79 44.43
N GLU A 218 2.58 22.02 45.44
CA GLU A 218 3.40 20.89 45.90
C GLU A 218 3.53 19.79 44.84
N ARG A 219 2.46 19.49 44.10
CA ARG A 219 2.44 18.53 43.02
C ARG A 219 3.17 19.03 41.77
N GLN A 220 3.08 20.33 41.50
CA GLN A 220 3.84 20.96 40.41
C GLN A 220 5.35 20.80 40.65
N GLN A 221 5.83 21.06 41.87
CA GLN A 221 7.24 20.87 42.19
C GLN A 221 7.70 19.41 42.05
N GLN A 222 6.84 18.46 42.48
CA GLN A 222 7.16 17.03 42.34
C GLN A 222 7.28 16.61 40.87
N VAL A 223 6.34 17.06 40.01
CA VAL A 223 6.34 16.80 38.56
C VAL A 223 7.58 17.40 37.90
N LEU A 224 7.92 18.65 38.19
CA LEU A 224 9.12 19.30 37.68
C LEU A 224 10.41 18.58 38.10
N GLY A 225 10.47 18.09 39.34
CA GLY A 225 11.59 17.28 39.83
C GLY A 225 11.78 15.99 39.03
N ASN A 226 10.68 15.29 38.73
CA ASN A 226 10.70 14.06 37.94
C ASN A 226 11.11 14.31 36.48
N ILE A 227 10.58 15.36 35.84
CA ILE A 227 10.92 15.74 34.49
C ILE A 227 12.41 16.11 34.42
N LYS A 228 12.91 16.92 35.37
CA LYS A 228 14.33 17.27 35.42
C LYS A 228 15.23 16.04 35.50
N LYS A 229 14.85 15.06 36.34
CA LYS A 229 15.60 13.80 36.46
C LYS A 229 15.62 13.04 35.14
N ILE A 230 14.45 12.85 34.49
CA ILE A 230 14.35 12.16 33.20
C ILE A 230 15.23 12.84 32.12
N ILE A 231 15.20 14.17 32.06
CA ILE A 231 16.02 14.93 31.09
C ILE A 231 17.51 14.74 31.39
N THR A 232 17.92 14.79 32.67
CA THR A 232 19.32 14.59 33.05
C THR A 232 19.79 13.18 32.72
N ASP A 233 18.99 12.17 33.01
CA ASP A 233 19.29 10.77 32.72
C ASP A 233 19.39 10.54 31.19
N ALA A 234 18.52 11.16 30.40
CA ALA A 234 18.55 11.10 28.92
C ALA A 234 19.79 11.79 28.32
N GLN A 235 20.28 12.87 28.94
CA GLN A 235 21.50 13.58 28.52
C GLN A 235 22.79 12.83 28.90
N GLN A 236 22.73 12.00 29.94
CA GLN A 236 23.86 11.20 30.41
C GLN A 236 23.93 9.80 29.77
N ALA A 237 22.89 9.40 29.02
CA ALA A 237 22.94 8.16 28.24
C ALA A 237 24.08 8.28 27.22
N PRO A 238 25.05 7.32 27.22
CA PRO A 238 26.16 7.38 26.27
C PRO A 238 25.60 7.38 24.84
N ALA A 239 26.09 8.33 24.02
CA ALA A 239 25.80 8.31 22.61
C ALA A 239 26.18 6.93 22.08
N ILE A 240 25.19 6.18 21.59
CA ILE A 240 25.46 4.93 20.89
C ILE A 240 26.29 5.34 19.67
N GLU A 241 27.61 5.12 19.75
CA GLU A 241 28.50 5.31 18.61
C GLU A 241 27.96 4.50 17.42
N LYS A 242 27.78 5.23 16.33
CA LYS A 242 27.36 4.69 15.03
C LYS A 242 28.47 3.90 14.37
#